data_b7dd386742008978d1a9589174b1bc6b
#
_entry.id   b7dd386742008978d1a9589174b1bc6b
#
_cell.length_a   1.000
_cell.length_b   1.000
_cell.length_c   1.000
_cell.angle_alpha   90.00
_cell.angle_beta   90.00
_cell.angle_gamma   90.00
#
_symmetry.space_group_name_H-M   'P 1'
#
loop_
_entity.id
_entity.type
_entity.pdbx_description
1 polymer ?
#
loop_
_entity_poly.entity_id
_entity_poly.type
_entity_poly.pdbx_seq_one_letter_code
_entity_poly.pdbx_strand_id
1 'polypeptide(L)'
;MTFSDYIDYLRDKRIGVIGFGVSNQPLVRVLLRNGCDVTVCDRRDRAQLGATGDEAAAQGAKFILGADYLEHLDFDVIFRTPGVLPIVPQLRKAAQSGAILTSEMEAFCNLCPCRIIAITGSDGKTTTSTITAELLRAQGYTVHLGGNIGTPLFDRIPDIRPEDFAVLELSSFQLHSMHCAPDVAIITNISPNHLDVHPDFEDYVSAKCSIYRGQRPDGCLVLNAKDAHTPRFAAEAPGRVRYFSSIGPVENGVYCTDGVIYRAHDGKAEKILDATEIRIPGAHNVENYMAAFAATDGLVGNAACVQVAHAFSGVPHRMERIRELNGITFINDSIASSPTRTIAGLHALPKPPVIILGGHDKHIPFDTLGDEVCLHAKAAVVVGETAQRIAAAIRASKCYDPGKLPLVEAPDFRAAVETAYGLAQPGDIVTLSPACSSFDLFKNFEERGNTFRAIVESLH
;
A
#
# COMPACT_ATOMS: atom_id res chain seq x y z
N MET A 1 -16.78 -0.12 22.97
CA MET A 1 -16.75 -1.60 23.05
C MET A 1 -15.28 -2.00 23.11
N THR A 2 -14.87 -2.82 24.08
CA THR A 2 -13.49 -3.35 24.14
C THR A 2 -13.34 -4.51 23.17
N PHE A 3 -12.08 -4.93 22.92
CA PHE A 3 -11.82 -6.13 22.11
C PHE A 3 -12.46 -7.39 22.72
N SER A 4 -12.42 -7.56 24.05
CA SER A 4 -13.07 -8.67 24.73
C SER A 4 -14.59 -8.67 24.55
N ASP A 5 -15.24 -7.51 24.73
CA ASP A 5 -16.70 -7.39 24.53
C ASP A 5 -17.11 -7.72 23.10
N TYR A 6 -16.28 -7.35 22.13
CA TYR A 6 -16.52 -7.65 20.71
C TYR A 6 -16.39 -9.13 20.41
N ILE A 7 -15.38 -9.78 20.96
CA ILE A 7 -15.22 -11.24 20.82
C ILE A 7 -16.38 -11.97 21.50
N ASP A 8 -16.79 -11.55 22.69
CA ASP A 8 -17.94 -12.14 23.41
C ASP A 8 -19.25 -11.99 22.60
N TYR A 9 -19.46 -10.82 21.99
CA TYR A 9 -20.58 -10.59 21.07
C TYR A 9 -20.55 -11.55 19.87
N LEU A 10 -19.36 -11.84 19.31
CA LEU A 10 -19.20 -12.67 18.12
C LEU A 10 -19.36 -14.17 18.40
N ARG A 11 -19.19 -14.64 19.65
CA ARG A 11 -19.33 -16.09 19.99
C ARG A 11 -20.69 -16.66 19.67
N ASP A 12 -21.73 -15.88 19.84
CA ASP A 12 -23.11 -16.31 19.60
C ASP A 12 -23.57 -16.06 18.16
N LYS A 13 -22.64 -15.71 17.24
CA LYS A 13 -22.93 -15.36 15.85
C LYS A 13 -22.37 -16.39 14.89
N ARG A 14 -23.10 -16.64 13.80
CA ARG A 14 -22.60 -17.36 12.64
C ARG A 14 -21.77 -16.37 11.81
N ILE A 15 -20.49 -16.60 11.69
CA ILE A 15 -19.55 -15.66 11.06
C ILE A 15 -19.12 -16.20 9.70
N GLY A 16 -19.38 -15.40 8.65
CA GLY A 16 -18.82 -15.62 7.31
C GLY A 16 -17.58 -14.77 7.11
N VAL A 17 -16.49 -15.36 6.64
CA VAL A 17 -15.27 -14.62 6.24
C VAL A 17 -15.05 -14.80 4.75
N ILE A 18 -15.29 -13.75 3.97
CA ILE A 18 -15.17 -13.77 2.51
C ILE A 18 -13.74 -13.42 2.10
N GLY A 19 -13.09 -14.39 1.43
CA GLY A 19 -11.69 -14.32 1.02
C GLY A 19 -10.74 -14.66 2.18
N PHE A 20 -9.94 -15.72 2.01
CA PHE A 20 -8.95 -16.17 2.97
C PHE A 20 -7.54 -15.69 2.59
N GLY A 21 -7.42 -14.37 2.34
CA GLY A 21 -6.17 -13.69 2.04
C GLY A 21 -5.39 -13.28 3.29
N VAL A 22 -4.28 -12.56 3.07
CA VAL A 22 -3.32 -12.15 4.12
C VAL A 22 -4.00 -11.46 5.30
N SER A 23 -4.95 -10.55 5.07
CA SER A 23 -5.64 -9.81 6.14
C SER A 23 -6.59 -10.69 6.95
N ASN A 24 -7.31 -11.60 6.28
CA ASN A 24 -8.34 -12.39 6.94
C ASN A 24 -7.80 -13.66 7.63
N GLN A 25 -6.61 -14.14 7.31
CA GLN A 25 -6.01 -15.30 7.99
C GLN A 25 -5.78 -15.05 9.50
N PRO A 26 -5.17 -13.93 9.93
CA PRO A 26 -5.06 -13.62 11.37
C PRO A 26 -6.41 -13.43 12.04
N LEU A 27 -7.37 -12.76 11.37
CA LEU A 27 -8.73 -12.60 11.87
C LEU A 27 -9.39 -13.97 12.16
N VAL A 28 -9.39 -14.87 11.18
CA VAL A 28 -9.97 -16.23 11.34
C VAL A 28 -9.30 -16.96 12.50
N ARG A 29 -7.99 -16.91 12.61
CA ARG A 29 -7.22 -17.53 13.70
C ARG A 29 -7.64 -16.98 15.07
N VAL A 30 -7.80 -15.67 15.18
CA VAL A 30 -8.25 -15.03 16.43
C VAL A 30 -9.66 -15.46 16.79
N LEU A 31 -10.59 -15.44 15.84
CA LEU A 31 -11.99 -15.82 16.06
C LEU A 31 -12.11 -17.27 16.51
N LEU A 32 -11.42 -18.21 15.81
CA LEU A 32 -11.42 -19.64 16.16
C LEU A 32 -10.85 -19.91 17.55
N ARG A 33 -9.70 -19.29 17.89
CA ARG A 33 -9.07 -19.41 19.22
C ARG A 33 -9.97 -18.95 20.37
N ASN A 34 -10.90 -18.04 20.07
CA ASN A 34 -11.87 -17.52 21.02
C ASN A 34 -13.23 -18.23 20.96
N GLY A 35 -13.33 -19.35 20.24
CA GLY A 35 -14.52 -20.21 20.22
C GLY A 35 -15.67 -19.69 19.33
N CYS A 36 -15.39 -18.79 18.38
CA CYS A 36 -16.41 -18.31 17.44
C CYS A 36 -16.72 -19.35 16.35
N ASP A 37 -17.97 -19.38 15.85
CA ASP A 37 -18.40 -20.21 14.71
C ASP A 37 -18.05 -19.52 13.39
N VAL A 38 -16.96 -19.95 12.76
CA VAL A 38 -16.38 -19.30 11.56
C VAL A 38 -16.52 -20.19 10.34
N THR A 39 -17.09 -19.64 9.28
CA THR A 39 -17.09 -20.23 7.93
C THR A 39 -16.28 -19.35 6.98
N VAL A 40 -15.24 -19.92 6.40
CA VAL A 40 -14.43 -19.28 5.37
C VAL A 40 -15.05 -19.51 4.00
N CYS A 41 -15.36 -18.42 3.28
CA CYS A 41 -15.91 -18.43 1.93
C CYS A 41 -14.82 -17.93 0.96
N ASP A 42 -14.29 -18.80 0.08
CA ASP A 42 -13.21 -18.43 -0.84
C ASP A 42 -13.43 -19.06 -2.23
N ARG A 43 -13.07 -18.32 -3.28
CA ARG A 43 -13.16 -18.80 -4.67
C ARG A 43 -12.20 -19.96 -4.94
N ARG A 44 -11.10 -20.05 -4.23
CA ARG A 44 -10.12 -21.14 -4.32
C ARG A 44 -10.69 -22.42 -3.74
N ASP A 45 -10.23 -23.56 -4.24
CA ASP A 45 -10.49 -24.85 -3.65
C ASP A 45 -9.60 -25.14 -2.42
N ARG A 46 -9.82 -26.28 -1.77
CA ARG A 46 -9.08 -26.66 -0.57
C ARG A 46 -7.58 -26.82 -0.81
N ALA A 47 -7.19 -27.40 -1.94
CA ALA A 47 -5.80 -27.62 -2.30
C ALA A 47 -5.06 -26.26 -2.51
N GLN A 48 -5.75 -25.32 -3.12
CA GLN A 48 -5.23 -23.96 -3.36
C GLN A 48 -5.10 -23.12 -2.08
N LEU A 49 -5.86 -23.43 -1.01
CA LEU A 49 -5.68 -22.79 0.29
C LEU A 49 -4.42 -23.29 1.02
N GLY A 50 -3.95 -24.49 0.71
CA GLY A 50 -2.72 -25.07 1.24
C GLY A 50 -2.69 -25.17 2.77
N ALA A 51 -1.48 -25.12 3.34
CA ALA A 51 -1.26 -25.30 4.78
C ALA A 51 -2.08 -24.36 5.68
N THR A 52 -2.27 -23.11 5.28
CA THR A 52 -3.05 -22.13 6.06
C THR A 52 -4.54 -22.53 6.14
N GLY A 53 -5.08 -23.12 5.07
CA GLY A 53 -6.40 -23.68 5.07
C GLY A 53 -6.49 -24.90 5.99
N ASP A 54 -5.48 -25.77 5.99
CA ASP A 54 -5.42 -26.98 6.82
C ASP A 54 -5.33 -26.62 8.32
N GLU A 55 -4.53 -25.62 8.66
CA GLU A 55 -4.44 -25.07 10.02
C GLU A 55 -5.80 -24.53 10.50
N ALA A 56 -6.49 -23.76 9.67
CA ALA A 56 -7.80 -23.21 10.01
C ALA A 56 -8.85 -24.32 10.22
N ALA A 57 -8.84 -25.35 9.36
CA ALA A 57 -9.72 -26.52 9.54
C ALA A 57 -9.44 -27.30 10.82
N ALA A 58 -8.18 -27.52 11.13
CA ALA A 58 -7.77 -28.18 12.36
C ALA A 58 -8.22 -27.41 13.63
N GLN A 59 -8.40 -26.08 13.51
CA GLN A 59 -8.93 -25.21 14.54
C GLN A 59 -10.48 -25.11 14.52
N GLY A 60 -11.17 -25.81 13.61
CA GLY A 60 -12.62 -25.87 13.56
C GLY A 60 -13.29 -24.95 12.54
N ALA A 61 -12.55 -24.30 11.64
CA ALA A 61 -13.15 -23.53 10.55
C ALA A 61 -13.98 -24.40 9.61
N LYS A 62 -15.16 -23.92 9.25
CA LYS A 62 -15.99 -24.45 8.16
C LYS A 62 -15.60 -23.75 6.85
N PHE A 63 -15.94 -24.38 5.70
CA PHE A 63 -15.54 -23.85 4.39
C PHE A 63 -16.67 -23.93 3.38
N ILE A 64 -16.84 -22.85 2.60
CA ILE A 64 -17.62 -22.79 1.35
C ILE A 64 -16.65 -22.34 0.28
N LEU A 65 -16.24 -23.25 -0.61
CA LEU A 65 -15.14 -23.04 -1.54
C LEU A 65 -15.58 -23.21 -3.00
N GLY A 66 -14.82 -22.61 -3.92
CA GLY A 66 -15.05 -22.74 -5.36
C GLY A 66 -15.89 -21.60 -5.94
N ALA A 67 -16.43 -21.81 -7.15
CA ALA A 67 -17.10 -20.77 -7.93
C ALA A 67 -18.32 -20.15 -7.20
N ASP A 68 -19.05 -20.98 -6.46
CA ASP A 68 -20.31 -20.60 -5.83
C ASP A 68 -20.16 -20.12 -4.37
N TYR A 69 -18.96 -19.73 -3.96
CA TYR A 69 -18.62 -19.36 -2.58
C TYR A 69 -19.43 -18.17 -2.01
N LEU A 70 -20.08 -17.40 -2.84
CA LEU A 70 -20.95 -16.28 -2.46
C LEU A 70 -22.44 -16.62 -2.48
N GLU A 71 -22.87 -17.80 -2.95
CA GLU A 71 -24.30 -18.11 -3.13
C GLU A 71 -25.02 -18.41 -1.80
N HIS A 72 -24.29 -18.80 -0.76
CA HIS A 72 -24.85 -19.24 0.52
C HIS A 72 -24.29 -18.39 1.68
N LEU A 73 -24.69 -17.11 1.74
CA LEU A 73 -24.24 -16.15 2.76
C LEU A 73 -25.26 -16.00 3.90
N ASP A 74 -25.72 -17.11 4.49
CA ASP A 74 -26.61 -17.10 5.65
C ASP A 74 -25.81 -16.98 6.96
N PHE A 75 -25.31 -15.77 7.21
CA PHE A 75 -24.50 -15.42 8.37
C PHE A 75 -25.08 -14.22 9.11
N ASP A 76 -24.78 -14.11 10.40
CA ASP A 76 -25.16 -12.96 11.21
C ASP A 76 -24.16 -11.80 11.05
N VAL A 77 -22.87 -12.15 10.87
CA VAL A 77 -21.76 -11.19 10.60
C VAL A 77 -20.92 -11.70 9.45
N ILE A 78 -20.63 -10.82 8.50
CA ILE A 78 -19.79 -11.12 7.33
C ILE A 78 -18.59 -10.17 7.30
N PHE A 79 -17.40 -10.74 7.45
CA PHE A 79 -16.14 -10.05 7.21
C PHE A 79 -15.75 -10.20 5.74
N ARG A 80 -15.81 -9.10 4.98
CA ARG A 80 -15.43 -9.14 3.56
C ARG A 80 -13.96 -8.78 3.34
N THR A 81 -13.35 -9.39 2.34
CA THR A 81 -12.07 -8.90 1.79
C THR A 81 -12.29 -7.64 0.95
N PRO A 82 -11.33 -6.69 0.90
CA PRO A 82 -11.45 -5.50 0.05
C PRO A 82 -11.73 -5.79 -1.43
N GLY A 83 -11.23 -6.90 -1.95
CA GLY A 83 -11.41 -7.31 -3.35
C GLY A 83 -12.83 -7.72 -3.74
N VAL A 84 -13.74 -7.92 -2.77
CA VAL A 84 -15.16 -8.18 -3.03
C VAL A 84 -15.94 -6.97 -2.57
N LEU A 85 -16.40 -6.15 -3.52
CA LEU A 85 -17.12 -4.91 -3.20
C LEU A 85 -18.49 -5.21 -2.55
N PRO A 86 -18.97 -4.37 -1.62
CA PRO A 86 -20.26 -4.58 -0.93
C PRO A 86 -21.46 -4.45 -1.86
N ILE A 87 -21.25 -3.93 -3.07
CA ILE A 87 -22.31 -3.76 -4.09
C ILE A 87 -22.68 -5.05 -4.83
N VAL A 88 -21.92 -6.15 -4.66
CA VAL A 88 -22.28 -7.42 -5.32
C VAL A 88 -23.64 -7.91 -4.83
N PRO A 89 -24.47 -8.51 -5.72
CA PRO A 89 -25.87 -8.86 -5.39
C PRO A 89 -26.00 -9.75 -4.17
N GLN A 90 -25.11 -10.71 -3.99
CA GLN A 90 -25.13 -11.66 -2.88
C GLN A 90 -24.92 -10.98 -1.52
N LEU A 91 -23.95 -10.03 -1.43
CA LEU A 91 -23.72 -9.26 -0.21
C LEU A 91 -24.87 -8.30 0.09
N ARG A 92 -25.43 -7.64 -0.94
CA ARG A 92 -26.62 -6.79 -0.77
C ARG A 92 -27.81 -7.61 -0.22
N LYS A 93 -28.03 -8.81 -0.76
CA LYS A 93 -29.06 -9.72 -0.29
C LYS A 93 -28.84 -10.13 1.16
N ALA A 94 -27.62 -10.51 1.53
CA ALA A 94 -27.27 -10.86 2.90
C ALA A 94 -27.51 -9.69 3.87
N ALA A 95 -27.10 -8.48 3.52
CA ALA A 95 -27.35 -7.27 4.32
C ALA A 95 -28.84 -6.97 4.48
N GLN A 96 -29.63 -7.09 3.40
CA GLN A 96 -31.10 -6.95 3.45
C GLN A 96 -31.78 -8.00 4.33
N SER A 97 -31.17 -9.18 4.46
CA SER A 97 -31.64 -10.26 5.36
C SER A 97 -31.18 -10.08 6.81
N GLY A 98 -30.46 -8.98 7.12
CA GLY A 98 -30.05 -8.63 8.48
C GLY A 98 -28.59 -8.97 8.83
N ALA A 99 -27.79 -9.48 7.90
CA ALA A 99 -26.36 -9.70 8.14
C ALA A 99 -25.61 -8.37 8.29
N ILE A 100 -24.75 -8.30 9.29
CA ILE A 100 -23.82 -7.15 9.47
C ILE A 100 -22.62 -7.36 8.53
N LEU A 101 -22.46 -6.45 7.57
CA LEU A 101 -21.29 -6.45 6.70
C LEU A 101 -20.20 -5.58 7.34
N THR A 102 -19.02 -6.16 7.49
CA THR A 102 -17.84 -5.46 8.02
C THR A 102 -16.57 -5.95 7.32
N SER A 103 -15.42 -5.50 7.77
CA SER A 103 -14.09 -5.97 7.34
C SER A 103 -13.15 -6.07 8.55
N GLU A 104 -12.05 -6.79 8.39
CA GLU A 104 -11.00 -6.86 9.40
C GLU A 104 -10.51 -5.45 9.80
N MET A 105 -10.29 -4.58 8.81
CA MET A 105 -9.79 -3.22 9.04
C MET A 105 -10.83 -2.31 9.70
N GLU A 106 -12.12 -2.44 9.35
CA GLU A 106 -13.19 -1.70 10.02
C GLU A 106 -13.33 -2.12 11.48
N ALA A 107 -13.29 -3.43 11.75
CA ALA A 107 -13.30 -3.94 13.11
C ALA A 107 -12.08 -3.46 13.90
N PHE A 108 -10.89 -3.46 13.28
CA PHE A 108 -9.70 -2.90 13.89
C PHE A 108 -9.89 -1.41 14.25
N CYS A 109 -10.35 -0.57 13.32
CA CYS A 109 -10.56 0.86 13.59
C CYS A 109 -11.54 1.13 14.75
N ASN A 110 -12.59 0.31 14.84
CA ASN A 110 -13.63 0.48 15.88
C ASN A 110 -13.19 -0.03 17.26
N LEU A 111 -12.18 -0.89 17.32
CA LEU A 111 -11.69 -1.53 18.56
C LEU A 111 -10.32 -1.03 19.00
N CYS A 112 -9.61 -0.32 18.14
CA CYS A 112 -8.28 0.19 18.42
C CYS A 112 -8.32 1.16 19.62
N PRO A 113 -7.57 0.91 20.70
CA PRO A 113 -7.61 1.76 21.90
C PRO A 113 -6.79 3.04 21.76
N CYS A 114 -5.89 3.12 20.78
CA CYS A 114 -4.99 4.25 20.58
C CYS A 114 -5.51 5.20 19.49
N ARG A 115 -4.85 6.36 19.37
CA ARG A 115 -5.14 7.33 18.32
C ARG A 115 -4.82 6.79 16.92
N ILE A 116 -5.73 7.05 15.98
CA ILE A 116 -5.61 6.59 14.59
C ILE A 116 -5.30 7.78 13.67
N ILE A 117 -4.24 7.65 12.89
CA ILE A 117 -3.94 8.51 11.73
C ILE A 117 -4.17 7.67 10.47
N ALA A 118 -5.20 8.00 9.70
CA ALA A 118 -5.58 7.26 8.51
C ALA A 118 -5.22 8.04 7.23
N ILE A 119 -4.66 7.36 6.24
CA ILE A 119 -4.16 7.95 5.01
C ILE A 119 -4.81 7.30 3.80
N THR A 120 -5.41 8.10 2.91
CA THR A 120 -5.88 7.67 1.59
C THR A 120 -5.45 8.66 0.50
N GLY A 121 -5.82 8.38 -0.74
CA GLY A 121 -5.55 9.17 -1.93
C GLY A 121 -5.32 8.29 -3.15
N SER A 122 -5.12 8.89 -4.30
CA SER A 122 -4.75 8.14 -5.51
C SER A 122 -3.29 7.72 -5.45
N ASP A 123 -2.39 8.67 -5.20
CA ASP A 123 -0.94 8.47 -5.12
C ASP A 123 -0.37 8.95 -3.77
N GLY A 124 0.87 8.55 -3.45
CA GLY A 124 1.60 9.00 -2.27
C GLY A 124 1.21 8.35 -0.95
N LYS A 125 0.15 7.55 -0.89
CA LYS A 125 -0.35 6.92 0.35
C LYS A 125 0.75 6.22 1.15
N THR A 126 1.42 5.26 0.54
CA THR A 126 2.44 4.43 1.22
C THR A 126 3.60 5.27 1.74
N THR A 127 4.08 6.21 0.93
CA THR A 127 5.17 7.12 1.33
C THR A 127 4.73 8.00 2.49
N THR A 128 3.55 8.62 2.40
CA THR A 128 3.01 9.47 3.48
C THR A 128 2.77 8.69 4.76
N SER A 129 2.21 7.46 4.68
CA SER A 129 1.98 6.61 5.86
C SER A 129 3.29 6.21 6.53
N THR A 130 4.29 5.83 5.73
CA THR A 130 5.60 5.45 6.28
C THR A 130 6.30 6.65 6.91
N ILE A 131 6.33 7.82 6.25
CA ILE A 131 6.90 9.05 6.82
C ILE A 131 6.18 9.43 8.11
N THR A 132 4.84 9.37 8.15
CA THR A 132 4.05 9.65 9.35
C THR A 132 4.43 8.74 10.50
N ALA A 133 4.59 7.44 10.23
CA ALA A 133 5.01 6.46 11.23
C ALA A 133 6.45 6.75 11.74
N GLU A 134 7.38 7.05 10.83
CA GLU A 134 8.76 7.37 11.20
C GLU A 134 8.87 8.67 12.01
N LEU A 135 8.08 9.69 11.70
CA LEU A 135 8.00 10.93 12.47
C LEU A 135 7.57 10.69 13.91
N LEU A 136 6.51 9.90 14.10
CA LEU A 136 6.03 9.55 15.43
C LEU A 136 7.05 8.70 16.20
N ARG A 137 7.71 7.73 15.54
CA ARG A 137 8.79 6.92 16.13
C ARG A 137 9.99 7.78 16.52
N ALA A 138 10.41 8.71 15.67
CA ALA A 138 11.50 9.65 15.96
C ALA A 138 11.19 10.55 17.15
N GLN A 139 9.91 10.84 17.40
CA GLN A 139 9.44 11.57 18.58
C GLN A 139 9.37 10.68 19.84
N GLY A 140 9.49 9.35 19.71
CA GLY A 140 9.49 8.40 20.84
C GLY A 140 8.18 7.65 21.06
N TYR A 141 7.20 7.76 20.15
CA TYR A 141 5.95 7.00 20.25
C TYR A 141 6.09 5.58 19.74
N THR A 142 5.34 4.66 20.32
CA THR A 142 5.08 3.33 19.76
C THR A 142 4.07 3.45 18.62
N VAL A 143 4.40 2.87 17.44
CA VAL A 143 3.58 3.05 16.23
C VAL A 143 3.28 1.71 15.57
N HIS A 144 2.00 1.46 15.35
CA HIS A 144 1.46 0.31 14.63
C HIS A 144 1.10 0.75 13.21
N LEU A 145 1.93 0.38 12.24
CA LEU A 145 1.73 0.71 10.82
C LEU A 145 1.04 -0.46 10.12
N GLY A 146 -0.10 -0.19 9.46
CA GLY A 146 -0.87 -1.23 8.78
C GLY A 146 -1.90 -0.72 7.78
N GLY A 147 -2.91 -1.55 7.52
CA GLY A 147 -3.95 -1.29 6.52
C GLY A 147 -3.68 -1.96 5.19
N ASN A 148 -3.63 -1.21 4.10
CA ASN A 148 -3.31 -1.71 2.76
C ASN A 148 -1.80 -2.04 2.58
N ILE A 149 -1.00 -1.78 3.59
CA ILE A 149 0.44 -2.05 3.69
C ILE A 149 0.76 -2.66 5.05
N GLY A 150 1.97 -3.17 5.19
CA GLY A 150 2.46 -3.72 6.46
C GLY A 150 1.81 -5.05 6.82
N THR A 151 1.73 -5.31 8.12
CA THR A 151 1.13 -6.53 8.68
C THR A 151 -0.32 -6.28 9.10
N PRO A 152 -1.21 -7.28 9.01
CA PRO A 152 -2.53 -7.19 9.61
C PRO A 152 -2.46 -6.83 11.10
N LEU A 153 -3.39 -6.02 11.57
CA LEU A 153 -3.33 -5.46 12.93
C LEU A 153 -4.41 -6.00 13.87
N PHE A 154 -5.40 -6.73 13.37
CA PHE A 154 -6.53 -7.19 14.18
C PHE A 154 -6.09 -8.10 15.35
N ASP A 155 -5.14 -9.00 15.10
CA ASP A 155 -4.59 -9.90 16.12
C ASP A 155 -3.66 -9.20 17.13
N ARG A 156 -3.28 -7.94 16.84
CA ARG A 156 -2.41 -7.13 17.70
C ARG A 156 -3.18 -6.21 18.65
N ILE A 157 -4.52 -6.08 18.48
CA ILE A 157 -5.33 -5.17 19.31
C ILE A 157 -5.09 -5.35 20.82
N PRO A 158 -4.98 -6.59 21.36
CA PRO A 158 -4.73 -6.77 22.80
C PRO A 158 -3.39 -6.21 23.30
N ASP A 159 -2.42 -6.03 22.40
CA ASP A 159 -1.07 -5.53 22.72
C ASP A 159 -0.96 -4.01 22.57
N ILE A 160 -1.95 -3.36 21.92
CA ILE A 160 -1.96 -1.92 21.64
C ILE A 160 -2.39 -1.15 22.90
N ARG A 161 -1.64 -0.13 23.25
CA ARG A 161 -1.91 0.74 24.40
C ARG A 161 -2.56 2.06 23.98
N PRO A 162 -3.32 2.72 24.87
CA PRO A 162 -3.96 4.02 24.57
C PRO A 162 -2.98 5.15 24.18
N GLU A 163 -1.75 5.09 24.67
CA GLU A 163 -0.67 6.05 24.38
C GLU A 163 0.04 5.82 23.03
N ASP A 164 -0.16 4.66 22.40
CA ASP A 164 0.40 4.33 21.10
C ASP A 164 -0.30 5.10 19.96
N PHE A 165 0.17 4.89 18.74
CA PHE A 165 -0.47 5.37 17.50
C PHE A 165 -0.67 4.24 16.51
N ALA A 166 -1.82 4.19 15.87
CA ALA A 166 -2.04 3.40 14.66
C ALA A 166 -1.98 4.31 13.43
N VAL A 167 -1.09 4.01 12.49
CA VAL A 167 -0.99 4.70 11.20
C VAL A 167 -1.49 3.74 10.13
N LEU A 168 -2.59 4.10 9.46
CA LEU A 168 -3.31 3.21 8.56
C LEU A 168 -3.33 3.74 7.13
N GLU A 169 -2.74 2.99 6.19
CA GLU A 169 -2.99 3.22 4.77
C GLU A 169 -4.32 2.58 4.38
N LEU A 170 -5.26 3.36 3.83
CA LEU A 170 -6.57 2.85 3.43
C LEU A 170 -6.82 3.04 1.93
N SER A 171 -7.12 1.93 1.23
CA SER A 171 -7.51 1.94 -0.17
C SER A 171 -8.99 2.34 -0.33
N SER A 172 -9.41 2.73 -1.55
CA SER A 172 -10.83 2.97 -1.87
C SER A 172 -11.68 1.72 -1.68
N PHE A 173 -11.11 0.54 -1.95
CA PHE A 173 -11.81 -0.76 -1.77
C PHE A 173 -12.11 -1.09 -0.30
N GLN A 174 -11.19 -0.73 0.62
CA GLN A 174 -11.45 -0.84 2.05
C GLN A 174 -12.49 0.19 2.50
N LEU A 175 -12.33 1.44 2.10
CA LEU A 175 -13.17 2.57 2.49
C LEU A 175 -14.59 2.52 1.92
N HIS A 176 -14.85 1.76 0.85
CA HIS A 176 -16.14 1.75 0.14
C HIS A 176 -17.35 1.44 1.03
N SER A 177 -17.20 0.65 2.07
CA SER A 177 -18.27 0.36 3.06
C SER A 177 -17.84 0.54 4.50
N MET A 178 -16.63 1.07 4.71
CA MET A 178 -16.03 1.16 6.03
C MET A 178 -16.50 2.41 6.75
N HIS A 179 -16.92 2.24 8.00
CA HIS A 179 -17.15 3.32 8.94
C HIS A 179 -15.95 3.42 9.88
N CYS A 180 -15.17 4.48 9.74
CA CYS A 180 -13.97 4.74 10.54
C CYS A 180 -14.03 6.17 11.07
N ALA A 181 -13.58 6.38 12.30
CA ALA A 181 -13.50 7.69 12.94
C ALA A 181 -12.05 8.00 13.36
N PRO A 182 -11.10 8.15 12.41
CA PRO A 182 -9.73 8.45 12.77
C PRO A 182 -9.59 9.82 13.43
N ASP A 183 -8.64 9.96 14.36
CA ASP A 183 -8.33 11.25 14.97
C ASP A 183 -7.75 12.24 13.96
N VAL A 184 -6.94 11.71 13.01
CA VAL A 184 -6.45 12.46 11.86
C VAL A 184 -6.68 11.66 10.60
N ALA A 185 -7.29 12.28 9.58
CA ALA A 185 -7.43 11.73 8.23
C ALA A 185 -6.59 12.54 7.24
N ILE A 186 -5.95 11.87 6.28
CA ILE A 186 -5.19 12.52 5.20
C ILE A 186 -5.76 12.06 3.86
N ILE A 187 -6.06 13.01 2.97
CA ILE A 187 -6.25 12.75 1.55
C ILE A 187 -5.10 13.39 0.79
N THR A 188 -4.21 12.57 0.21
CA THR A 188 -3.00 13.05 -0.46
C THR A 188 -3.30 13.77 -1.76
N ASN A 189 -4.12 13.16 -2.60
CA ASN A 189 -4.62 13.68 -3.89
C ASN A 189 -5.74 12.80 -4.42
N ILE A 190 -6.49 13.32 -5.38
CA ILE A 190 -7.53 12.59 -6.11
C ILE A 190 -7.28 12.70 -7.62
N SER A 191 -7.07 11.57 -8.26
CA SER A 191 -6.98 11.43 -9.71
C SER A 191 -7.68 10.15 -10.17
N PRO A 192 -8.19 10.07 -11.40
CA PRO A 192 -8.84 8.85 -11.91
C PRO A 192 -7.96 7.62 -11.76
N ASN A 193 -8.50 6.61 -11.08
CA ASN A 193 -7.84 5.33 -10.86
C ASN A 193 -8.87 4.24 -10.56
N HIS A 194 -8.56 2.98 -10.87
CA HIS A 194 -9.42 1.82 -10.57
C HIS A 194 -10.85 1.90 -11.14
N LEU A 195 -11.03 2.57 -12.31
CA LEU A 195 -12.32 2.69 -13.00
C LEU A 195 -12.75 1.39 -13.71
N ASP A 196 -11.90 0.37 -13.68
CA ASP A 196 -12.20 -1.01 -14.03
C ASP A 196 -13.01 -1.75 -12.94
N VAL A 197 -13.04 -1.21 -11.71
CA VAL A 197 -13.69 -1.82 -10.56
C VAL A 197 -14.77 -0.91 -9.96
N HIS A 198 -14.50 0.39 -9.81
CA HIS A 198 -15.49 1.38 -9.40
C HIS A 198 -16.45 1.66 -10.55
N PRO A 199 -17.78 1.73 -10.33
CA PRO A 199 -18.78 2.04 -11.37
C PRO A 199 -18.47 3.32 -12.15
N ASP A 200 -17.97 4.34 -11.45
CA ASP A 200 -17.55 5.61 -12.02
C ASP A 200 -16.54 6.34 -11.10
N PHE A 201 -16.09 7.51 -11.53
CA PHE A 201 -15.12 8.31 -10.79
C PHE A 201 -15.69 8.89 -9.49
N GLU A 202 -16.98 9.24 -9.46
CA GLU A 202 -17.62 9.78 -8.24
C GLU A 202 -17.76 8.70 -7.15
N ASP A 203 -18.03 7.45 -7.52
CA ASP A 203 -18.01 6.31 -6.59
C ASP A 203 -16.61 6.14 -5.97
N TYR A 204 -15.55 6.22 -6.78
CA TYR A 204 -14.17 6.18 -6.30
C TYR A 204 -13.85 7.34 -5.33
N VAL A 205 -14.26 8.57 -5.65
CA VAL A 205 -14.09 9.74 -4.79
C VAL A 205 -14.90 9.59 -3.50
N SER A 206 -16.17 9.21 -3.61
CA SER A 206 -17.07 8.99 -2.47
C SER A 206 -16.56 7.92 -1.52
N ALA A 207 -16.02 6.82 -2.06
CA ALA A 207 -15.38 5.79 -1.23
C ALA A 207 -14.25 6.36 -0.38
N LYS A 208 -13.37 7.22 -0.94
CA LYS A 208 -12.30 7.86 -0.18
C LYS A 208 -12.79 8.86 0.86
N CYS A 209 -13.89 9.56 0.60
CA CYS A 209 -14.50 10.46 1.57
C CYS A 209 -14.95 9.75 2.87
N SER A 210 -15.17 8.43 2.83
CA SER A 210 -15.50 7.66 4.05
C SER A 210 -14.43 7.76 5.13
N ILE A 211 -13.19 8.12 4.76
CA ILE A 211 -12.08 8.26 5.72
C ILE A 211 -12.32 9.38 6.76
N TYR A 212 -13.06 10.44 6.41
CA TYR A 212 -13.33 11.57 7.32
C TYR A 212 -14.79 11.70 7.76
N ARG A 213 -15.74 11.07 7.03
CA ARG A 213 -17.17 11.22 7.32
C ARG A 213 -17.57 10.79 8.74
N GLY A 214 -16.85 9.83 9.31
CA GLY A 214 -17.05 9.37 10.68
C GLY A 214 -16.26 10.12 11.74
N GLN A 215 -15.44 11.11 11.38
CA GLN A 215 -14.62 11.83 12.35
C GLN A 215 -15.47 12.58 13.38
N ARG A 216 -14.93 12.70 14.58
CA ARG A 216 -15.50 13.53 15.63
C ARG A 216 -15.20 15.01 15.35
N PRO A 217 -15.95 15.96 15.98
CA PRO A 217 -15.69 17.39 15.82
C PRO A 217 -14.29 17.85 16.27
N ASP A 218 -13.62 17.10 17.13
CA ASP A 218 -12.23 17.34 17.57
C ASP A 218 -11.19 16.70 16.64
N GLY A 219 -11.61 15.91 15.66
CA GLY A 219 -10.76 15.31 14.64
C GLY A 219 -10.15 16.33 13.68
N CYS A 220 -9.21 15.87 12.87
CA CYS A 220 -8.52 16.72 11.90
C CYS A 220 -8.48 16.05 10.51
N LEU A 221 -8.89 16.78 9.48
CA LEU A 221 -8.74 16.39 8.08
C LEU A 221 -7.59 17.17 7.44
N VAL A 222 -6.60 16.47 6.87
CA VAL A 222 -5.45 17.06 6.17
C VAL A 222 -5.64 16.92 4.67
N LEU A 223 -5.62 18.04 3.95
CA LEU A 223 -5.96 18.14 2.53
C LEU A 223 -4.85 18.82 1.72
N ASN A 224 -4.71 18.42 0.47
CA ASN A 224 -3.85 19.07 -0.51
C ASN A 224 -4.51 20.36 -1.03
N ALA A 225 -3.92 21.52 -0.77
CA ALA A 225 -4.49 22.80 -1.17
C ALA A 225 -4.64 22.96 -2.70
N LYS A 226 -3.85 22.23 -3.50
CA LYS A 226 -3.93 22.29 -4.98
C LYS A 226 -4.94 21.31 -5.60
N ASP A 227 -5.49 20.35 -4.82
CA ASP A 227 -6.42 19.37 -5.35
C ASP A 227 -7.78 20.01 -5.59
N ALA A 228 -8.36 19.78 -6.76
CA ALA A 228 -9.63 20.36 -7.17
C ALA A 228 -10.82 19.95 -6.29
N HIS A 229 -10.73 18.81 -5.58
CA HIS A 229 -11.78 18.32 -4.69
C HIS A 229 -11.66 18.89 -3.27
N THR A 230 -10.54 19.53 -2.93
CA THR A 230 -10.27 20.06 -1.58
C THR A 230 -11.36 21.01 -1.05
N PRO A 231 -11.94 21.95 -1.82
CA PRO A 231 -13.02 22.81 -1.33
C PRO A 231 -14.26 22.01 -0.91
N ARG A 232 -14.62 20.96 -1.66
CA ARG A 232 -15.73 20.07 -1.31
C ARG A 232 -15.44 19.32 -0.01
N PHE A 233 -14.29 18.71 0.11
CA PHE A 233 -13.91 17.92 1.29
C PHE A 233 -13.81 18.77 2.55
N ALA A 234 -13.27 19.98 2.42
CA ALA A 234 -13.19 20.92 3.52
C ALA A 234 -14.57 21.36 4.04
N ALA A 235 -15.52 21.56 3.11
CA ALA A 235 -16.91 21.89 3.46
C ALA A 235 -17.68 20.73 4.11
N GLU A 236 -17.33 19.49 3.76
CA GLU A 236 -17.94 18.25 4.29
C GLU A 236 -17.27 17.80 5.61
N ALA A 237 -16.09 18.32 5.98
CA ALA A 237 -15.31 17.87 7.13
C ALA A 237 -16.05 18.11 8.44
N PRO A 238 -16.25 17.08 9.32
CA PRO A 238 -16.91 17.25 10.60
C PRO A 238 -16.08 18.01 11.64
N GLY A 239 -14.74 17.99 11.50
CA GLY A 239 -13.78 18.57 12.42
C GLY A 239 -12.92 19.66 11.79
N ARG A 240 -11.74 19.86 12.37
CA ARG A 240 -10.78 20.85 11.88
C ARG A 240 -10.18 20.43 10.53
N VAL A 241 -9.86 21.42 9.67
CA VAL A 241 -9.14 21.20 8.42
C VAL A 241 -7.76 21.83 8.51
N ARG A 242 -6.76 21.10 8.07
CA ARG A 242 -5.39 21.58 7.82
C ARG A 242 -5.03 21.35 6.37
N TYR A 243 -4.19 22.19 5.85
CA TYR A 243 -3.74 22.08 4.45
C TYR A 243 -2.27 21.78 4.37
N PHE A 244 -1.87 21.01 3.34
CA PHE A 244 -0.50 21.04 2.85
C PHE A 244 -0.50 21.64 1.44
N SER A 245 0.52 22.46 1.14
CA SER A 245 0.52 23.29 -0.07
C SER A 245 1.91 23.42 -0.69
N SER A 246 2.01 23.05 -1.97
CA SER A 246 3.17 23.34 -2.81
C SER A 246 2.98 24.56 -3.71
N ILE A 247 1.85 25.26 -3.60
CA ILE A 247 1.47 26.39 -4.46
C ILE A 247 1.44 27.74 -3.71
N GLY A 248 1.82 27.75 -2.44
CA GLY A 248 1.89 28.96 -1.64
C GLY A 248 1.43 28.78 -0.20
N PRO A 249 1.47 29.86 0.60
CA PRO A 249 1.14 29.86 2.01
C PRO A 249 -0.31 29.44 2.29
N VAL A 250 -0.50 28.79 3.46
CA VAL A 250 -1.81 28.45 4.04
C VAL A 250 -1.90 29.03 5.44
N GLU A 251 -3.13 29.28 5.90
CA GLU A 251 -3.38 29.83 7.23
C GLU A 251 -3.09 28.82 8.35
N ASN A 252 -3.52 27.57 8.15
CA ASN A 252 -3.34 26.46 9.08
C ASN A 252 -2.86 25.20 8.33
N GLY A 253 -1.64 24.72 8.64
CA GLY A 253 -1.07 23.54 8.03
C GLY A 253 0.42 23.66 7.70
N VAL A 254 0.84 23.12 6.57
CA VAL A 254 2.24 23.10 6.13
C VAL A 254 2.34 23.51 4.66
N TYR A 255 3.27 24.38 4.31
CA TYR A 255 3.46 24.81 2.93
C TYR A 255 4.95 24.93 2.56
N CYS A 256 5.22 24.82 1.27
CA CYS A 256 6.55 25.08 0.70
C CYS A 256 6.50 26.33 -0.17
N THR A 257 7.40 27.27 0.08
CA THR A 257 7.64 28.44 -0.77
C THR A 257 9.13 28.70 -0.85
N ASP A 258 9.63 29.07 -2.03
CA ASP A 258 11.05 29.33 -2.31
C ASP A 258 11.99 28.20 -1.84
N GLY A 259 11.51 26.93 -1.91
CA GLY A 259 12.26 25.77 -1.49
C GLY A 259 12.34 25.55 0.02
N VAL A 260 11.59 26.33 0.82
CA VAL A 260 11.56 26.22 2.29
C VAL A 260 10.19 25.73 2.73
N ILE A 261 10.18 24.75 3.63
CA ILE A 261 8.95 24.18 4.22
C ILE A 261 8.66 24.87 5.56
N TYR A 262 7.43 25.39 5.67
CA TYR A 262 6.94 26.10 6.84
C TYR A 262 5.72 25.41 7.44
N ARG A 263 5.61 25.44 8.76
CA ARG A 263 4.38 25.17 9.50
C ARG A 263 3.67 26.48 9.81
N ALA A 264 2.36 26.53 9.62
CA ALA A 264 1.53 27.70 9.85
C ALA A 264 0.40 27.43 10.84
N HIS A 265 0.20 28.37 11.77
CA HIS A 265 -0.91 28.43 12.72
C HIS A 265 -1.45 29.85 12.73
N ASP A 266 -2.72 30.01 12.37
CA ASP A 266 -3.39 31.30 12.30
C ASP A 266 -2.57 32.36 11.55
N GLY A 267 -2.02 31.93 10.41
CA GLY A 267 -1.19 32.77 9.54
C GLY A 267 0.24 33.04 10.02
N LYS A 268 0.61 32.58 11.23
CA LYS A 268 2.00 32.67 11.71
C LYS A 268 2.78 31.46 11.24
N ALA A 269 3.89 31.69 10.54
CA ALA A 269 4.71 30.65 9.95
C ALA A 269 6.00 30.42 10.73
N GLU A 270 6.38 29.15 10.92
CA GLU A 270 7.64 28.69 11.48
C GLU A 270 8.33 27.79 10.47
N LYS A 271 9.62 28.04 10.18
CA LYS A 271 10.42 27.19 9.30
C LYS A 271 10.60 25.80 9.94
N ILE A 272 10.39 24.74 9.14
CA ILE A 272 10.73 23.36 9.52
C ILE A 272 12.12 23.01 8.96
N LEU A 273 12.27 23.01 7.61
CA LEU A 273 13.53 22.67 6.92
C LEU A 273 13.51 23.18 5.47
N ASP A 274 14.66 23.15 4.80
CA ASP A 274 14.73 23.37 3.35
C ASP A 274 14.34 22.08 2.61
N ALA A 275 13.55 22.20 1.54
CA ALA A 275 13.07 21.03 0.79
C ALA A 275 14.21 20.19 0.18
N THR A 276 15.38 20.81 -0.04
CA THR A 276 16.61 20.13 -0.50
C THR A 276 17.23 19.20 0.55
N GLU A 277 16.85 19.35 1.82
CA GLU A 277 17.29 18.47 2.90
C GLU A 277 16.53 17.12 2.91
N ILE A 278 15.43 17.02 2.15
CA ILE A 278 14.69 15.76 2.00
C ILE A 278 15.50 14.81 1.14
N ARG A 279 15.90 13.69 1.73
CA ARG A 279 16.77 12.70 1.08
C ARG A 279 16.12 12.02 -0.14
N ILE A 280 14.82 11.74 -0.11
CA ILE A 280 14.11 11.14 -1.25
C ILE A 280 13.73 12.23 -2.27
N PRO A 281 14.14 12.09 -3.55
CA PRO A 281 13.97 13.16 -4.53
C PRO A 281 12.54 13.31 -5.02
N GLY A 282 12.23 14.46 -5.57
CA GLY A 282 11.00 14.74 -6.31
C GLY A 282 9.98 15.59 -5.55
N ALA A 283 9.34 16.52 -6.28
CA ALA A 283 8.35 17.44 -5.72
C ALA A 283 7.16 16.71 -5.05
N HIS A 284 6.74 15.56 -5.59
CA HIS A 284 5.71 14.73 -4.98
C HIS A 284 6.12 14.19 -3.59
N ASN A 285 7.41 13.96 -3.35
CA ASN A 285 7.90 13.56 -2.03
C ASN A 285 7.90 14.72 -1.04
N VAL A 286 8.22 15.95 -1.49
CA VAL A 286 8.04 17.15 -0.68
C VAL A 286 6.58 17.27 -0.21
N GLU A 287 5.61 17.01 -1.09
CA GLU A 287 4.18 16.99 -0.75
C GLU A 287 3.83 15.89 0.25
N ASN A 288 4.38 14.67 0.08
CA ASN A 288 4.19 13.57 1.03
C ASN A 288 4.72 13.93 2.43
N TYR A 289 5.88 14.60 2.52
CA TYR A 289 6.43 15.11 3.77
C TYR A 289 5.55 16.20 4.39
N MET A 290 5.11 17.18 3.60
CA MET A 290 4.22 18.24 4.07
C MET A 290 2.90 17.69 4.61
N ALA A 291 2.31 16.68 3.94
CA ALA A 291 1.12 15.99 4.41
C ALA A 291 1.35 15.29 5.77
N ALA A 292 2.48 14.59 5.92
CA ALA A 292 2.85 13.93 7.16
C ALA A 292 3.16 14.93 8.29
N PHE A 293 3.84 16.06 8.00
CA PHE A 293 4.09 17.12 8.97
C PHE A 293 2.78 17.79 9.45
N ALA A 294 1.84 18.04 8.52
CA ALA A 294 0.53 18.59 8.85
C ALA A 294 -0.31 17.63 9.72
N ALA A 295 -0.21 16.33 9.46
CA ALA A 295 -0.92 15.31 10.22
C ALA A 295 -0.35 15.09 11.64
N THR A 296 0.95 15.26 11.80
CA THR A 296 1.65 15.07 13.08
C THR A 296 1.87 16.37 13.84
N ASP A 297 1.25 17.46 13.39
CA ASP A 297 1.37 18.76 14.01
C ASP A 297 0.79 18.78 15.45
N GLY A 298 1.57 19.36 16.37
CA GLY A 298 1.31 19.31 17.81
C GLY A 298 1.74 17.99 18.49
N LEU A 299 2.22 17.00 17.73
CA LEU A 299 2.73 15.72 18.23
C LEU A 299 4.25 15.59 18.02
N VAL A 300 4.75 16.11 16.90
CA VAL A 300 6.15 15.95 16.47
C VAL A 300 6.81 17.32 16.33
N GLY A 301 7.94 17.48 17.00
CA GLY A 301 8.75 18.71 16.94
C GLY A 301 9.61 18.78 15.66
N ASN A 302 10.08 20.01 15.33
CA ASN A 302 10.88 20.25 14.12
C ASN A 302 12.18 19.41 14.09
N ALA A 303 12.81 19.14 15.22
CA ALA A 303 14.01 18.30 15.28
C ALA A 303 13.75 16.87 14.74
N ALA A 304 12.64 16.25 15.10
CA ALA A 304 12.27 14.94 14.58
C ALA A 304 11.89 15.01 13.08
N CYS A 305 11.25 16.10 12.64
CA CYS A 305 10.97 16.35 11.22
C CYS A 305 12.26 16.36 10.38
N VAL A 306 13.28 17.11 10.82
CA VAL A 306 14.59 17.21 10.17
C VAL A 306 15.30 15.84 10.20
N GLN A 307 15.32 15.17 11.36
CA GLN A 307 15.91 13.84 11.49
C GLN A 307 15.34 12.85 10.46
N VAL A 308 14.02 12.79 10.33
CA VAL A 308 13.36 11.87 9.39
C VAL A 308 13.63 12.29 7.94
N ALA A 309 13.61 13.59 7.63
CA ALA A 309 13.92 14.09 6.29
C ALA A 309 15.31 13.65 5.81
N HIS A 310 16.31 13.69 6.70
CA HIS A 310 17.69 13.28 6.40
C HIS A 310 17.87 11.76 6.36
N ALA A 311 17.15 11.00 7.20
CA ALA A 311 17.35 9.56 7.37
C ALA A 311 16.53 8.71 6.40
N PHE A 312 15.27 9.08 6.13
CA PHE A 312 14.35 8.26 5.37
C PHE A 312 14.77 8.14 3.90
N SER A 313 15.10 6.91 3.50
CA SER A 313 15.61 6.60 2.15
C SER A 313 14.54 6.11 1.17
N GLY A 314 13.28 6.20 1.55
CA GLY A 314 12.13 5.71 0.76
C GLY A 314 11.48 4.46 1.37
N VAL A 315 10.38 4.05 0.75
CA VAL A 315 9.69 2.83 1.16
C VAL A 315 10.51 1.63 0.68
N PRO A 316 10.83 0.67 1.56
CA PRO A 316 11.54 -0.54 1.15
C PRO A 316 10.85 -1.22 -0.05
N HIS A 317 11.66 -1.71 -0.98
CA HIS A 317 11.22 -2.42 -2.19
C HIS A 317 10.37 -1.60 -3.18
N ARG A 318 10.25 -0.28 -3.02
CA ARG A 318 9.51 0.61 -3.92
C ARG A 318 10.42 1.70 -4.46
N MET A 319 10.93 1.54 -5.68
CA MET A 319 11.91 2.44 -6.30
C MET A 319 13.06 2.80 -5.34
N GLU A 320 13.40 1.87 -4.48
CA GLU A 320 14.34 2.05 -3.38
C GLU A 320 15.78 2.02 -3.91
N ARG A 321 16.49 3.14 -3.77
CA ARG A 321 17.93 3.19 -4.06
C ARG A 321 18.68 2.47 -2.94
N ILE A 322 19.27 1.30 -3.24
CA ILE A 322 19.94 0.46 -2.25
C ILE A 322 21.46 0.64 -2.22
N ARG A 323 22.09 0.87 -3.38
CA ARG A 323 23.56 1.02 -3.47
C ARG A 323 23.95 1.82 -4.70
N GLU A 324 25.10 2.45 -4.62
CA GLU A 324 25.90 2.89 -5.78
C GLU A 324 27.23 2.15 -5.76
N LEU A 325 27.56 1.46 -6.84
CA LEU A 325 28.80 0.70 -7.00
C LEU A 325 29.40 1.01 -8.38
N ASN A 326 30.65 1.41 -8.42
CA ASN A 326 31.38 1.75 -9.65
C ASN A 326 30.63 2.75 -10.57
N GLY A 327 29.90 3.72 -9.94
CA GLY A 327 29.08 4.71 -10.64
C GLY A 327 27.75 4.15 -11.15
N ILE A 328 27.38 2.92 -10.85
CA ILE A 328 26.09 2.28 -11.20
C ILE A 328 25.16 2.37 -10.00
N THR A 329 23.95 2.90 -10.22
CA THR A 329 22.91 3.00 -9.18
C THR A 329 22.00 1.76 -9.21
N PHE A 330 21.83 1.10 -8.06
CA PHE A 330 20.94 -0.05 -7.92
C PHE A 330 19.62 0.37 -7.27
N ILE A 331 18.51 0.02 -7.92
CA ILE A 331 17.14 0.35 -7.47
C ILE A 331 16.32 -0.93 -7.28
N ASN A 332 15.74 -1.06 -6.09
CA ASN A 332 14.88 -2.17 -5.71
C ASN A 332 13.41 -1.72 -5.82
N ASP A 333 12.72 -2.24 -6.81
CA ASP A 333 11.28 -2.05 -7.02
C ASP A 333 10.55 -3.40 -7.01
N SER A 334 10.97 -4.29 -6.11
CA SER A 334 10.43 -5.66 -6.00
C SER A 334 8.91 -5.69 -5.77
N ILE A 335 8.31 -4.62 -5.23
CA ILE A 335 6.86 -4.48 -5.04
C ILE A 335 6.09 -4.35 -6.36
N ALA A 336 6.75 -4.02 -7.47
CA ALA A 336 6.14 -3.91 -8.80
C ALA A 336 5.78 -5.30 -9.36
N SER A 337 4.78 -5.92 -8.78
CA SER A 337 4.35 -7.29 -9.08
C SER A 337 3.28 -7.38 -10.18
N SER A 338 3.22 -6.38 -11.07
CA SER A 338 2.36 -6.37 -12.27
C SER A 338 2.99 -5.53 -13.37
N PRO A 339 2.66 -5.80 -14.66
CA PRO A 339 3.14 -5.01 -15.80
C PRO A 339 2.92 -3.51 -15.64
N THR A 340 1.73 -3.09 -15.25
CA THR A 340 1.38 -1.67 -15.07
C THR A 340 2.27 -0.95 -14.05
N ARG A 341 2.62 -1.62 -12.95
CA ARG A 341 3.50 -1.02 -11.92
C ARG A 341 4.94 -0.88 -12.42
N THR A 342 5.45 -1.88 -13.12
CA THR A 342 6.78 -1.82 -13.73
C THR A 342 6.88 -0.73 -14.78
N ILE A 343 5.84 -0.58 -15.62
CA ILE A 343 5.76 0.51 -16.61
C ILE A 343 5.80 1.88 -15.91
N ALA A 344 5.03 2.06 -14.84
CA ALA A 344 5.07 3.30 -14.06
C ALA A 344 6.46 3.55 -13.46
N GLY A 345 7.14 2.50 -12.99
CA GLY A 345 8.54 2.56 -12.52
C GLY A 345 9.51 2.97 -13.61
N LEU A 346 9.41 2.40 -14.82
CA LEU A 346 10.22 2.77 -15.97
C LEU A 346 10.11 4.25 -16.33
N HIS A 347 8.87 4.76 -16.37
CA HIS A 347 8.61 6.18 -16.67
C HIS A 347 9.08 7.14 -15.56
N ALA A 348 9.20 6.68 -14.32
CA ALA A 348 9.68 7.49 -13.19
C ALA A 348 11.20 7.62 -13.14
N LEU A 349 11.93 6.76 -13.85
CA LEU A 349 13.40 6.81 -13.86
C LEU A 349 13.93 7.95 -14.75
N PRO A 350 15.02 8.62 -14.34
CA PRO A 350 15.57 9.76 -15.10
C PRO A 350 16.26 9.35 -16.41
N LYS A 351 16.51 8.05 -16.61
CA LYS A 351 17.14 7.48 -17.80
C LYS A 351 16.83 5.98 -17.92
N PRO A 352 16.96 5.40 -19.14
CA PRO A 352 16.71 3.98 -19.39
C PRO A 352 17.59 3.08 -18.51
N PRO A 353 17.00 2.17 -17.70
CA PRO A 353 17.74 1.25 -16.85
C PRO A 353 18.13 -0.05 -17.57
N VAL A 354 19.05 -0.81 -16.99
CA VAL A 354 19.10 -2.26 -17.13
C VAL A 354 18.07 -2.84 -16.17
N ILE A 355 17.03 -3.48 -16.71
CA ILE A 355 15.87 -3.95 -15.92
C ILE A 355 15.88 -5.46 -15.75
N ILE A 356 15.59 -5.92 -14.51
CA ILE A 356 15.38 -7.34 -14.19
C ILE A 356 13.89 -7.59 -14.07
N LEU A 357 13.37 -8.53 -14.86
CA LEU A 357 11.97 -8.86 -15.04
C LEU A 357 11.73 -10.34 -14.76
N GLY A 358 10.52 -10.71 -14.33
CA GLY A 358 10.07 -12.09 -14.19
C GLY A 358 9.69 -12.49 -12.78
N GLY A 359 9.14 -13.67 -12.67
CA GLY A 359 8.56 -14.23 -11.45
C GLY A 359 7.38 -15.15 -11.77
N HIS A 360 6.49 -15.35 -10.78
CA HIS A 360 5.33 -16.22 -10.89
C HIS A 360 4.23 -15.65 -11.80
N ASP A 361 3.65 -16.50 -12.62
CA ASP A 361 2.64 -16.16 -13.61
C ASP A 361 1.26 -15.89 -12.98
N LYS A 362 0.74 -14.69 -13.19
CA LYS A 362 -0.64 -14.29 -12.84
C LYS A 362 -1.60 -14.33 -14.02
N HIS A 363 -1.16 -14.89 -15.16
CA HIS A 363 -1.88 -14.92 -16.44
C HIS A 363 -2.25 -13.52 -16.97
N ILE A 364 -1.44 -12.50 -16.65
CA ILE A 364 -1.58 -11.14 -17.18
C ILE A 364 -0.83 -11.06 -18.51
N PRO A 365 -1.37 -10.39 -19.55
CA PRO A 365 -0.66 -10.17 -20.80
C PRO A 365 0.55 -9.25 -20.62
N PHE A 366 1.63 -9.50 -21.37
CA PHE A 366 2.88 -8.73 -21.30
C PHE A 366 3.12 -7.87 -22.55
N ASP A 367 2.18 -7.81 -23.51
CA ASP A 367 2.36 -7.09 -24.76
C ASP A 367 2.74 -5.63 -24.57
N THR A 368 1.94 -4.90 -23.80
CA THR A 368 2.23 -3.49 -23.46
C THR A 368 3.55 -3.32 -22.70
N LEU A 369 3.89 -4.26 -21.80
CA LEU A 369 5.17 -4.24 -21.11
C LEU A 369 6.34 -4.43 -22.09
N GLY A 370 6.19 -5.33 -23.08
CA GLY A 370 7.19 -5.55 -24.13
C GLY A 370 7.51 -4.29 -24.90
N ASP A 371 6.47 -3.54 -25.32
CA ASP A 371 6.61 -2.26 -26.02
C ASP A 371 7.33 -1.21 -25.15
N GLU A 372 6.90 -1.07 -23.90
CA GLU A 372 7.47 -0.08 -22.98
C GLU A 372 8.92 -0.38 -22.58
N VAL A 373 9.27 -1.67 -22.42
CA VAL A 373 10.67 -2.08 -22.18
C VAL A 373 11.55 -1.73 -23.39
N CYS A 374 11.05 -1.95 -24.62
CA CYS A 374 11.79 -1.60 -25.83
C CYS A 374 12.04 -0.09 -25.95
N LEU A 375 11.12 0.75 -25.47
CA LEU A 375 11.23 2.21 -25.57
C LEU A 375 12.02 2.83 -24.41
N HIS A 376 11.98 2.22 -23.23
CA HIS A 376 12.42 2.87 -21.98
C HIS A 376 13.50 2.10 -21.21
N ALA A 377 13.97 0.92 -21.68
CA ALA A 377 15.08 0.22 -21.06
C ALA A 377 16.34 0.23 -21.94
N LYS A 378 17.51 0.19 -21.29
CA LYS A 378 18.82 0.01 -21.94
C LYS A 378 19.11 -1.46 -22.24
N ALA A 379 18.71 -2.35 -21.35
CA ALA A 379 18.80 -3.81 -21.49
C ALA A 379 17.76 -4.48 -20.59
N ALA A 380 17.36 -5.70 -20.93
CA ALA A 380 16.44 -6.49 -20.13
C ALA A 380 17.05 -7.86 -19.77
N VAL A 381 16.96 -8.22 -18.50
CA VAL A 381 17.32 -9.55 -18.00
C VAL A 381 16.06 -10.20 -17.47
N VAL A 382 15.69 -11.37 -17.98
CA VAL A 382 14.47 -12.09 -17.58
C VAL A 382 14.81 -13.35 -16.80
N VAL A 383 14.04 -13.66 -15.76
CA VAL A 383 14.28 -14.78 -14.84
C VAL A 383 12.96 -15.35 -14.27
N GLY A 384 12.96 -16.62 -13.88
CA GLY A 384 11.81 -17.28 -13.25
C GLY A 384 10.77 -17.81 -14.24
N GLU A 385 9.61 -18.20 -13.71
CA GLU A 385 8.56 -18.92 -14.46
C GLU A 385 8.09 -18.16 -15.72
N THR A 386 7.98 -16.83 -15.65
CA THR A 386 7.50 -15.99 -16.76
C THR A 386 8.59 -15.51 -17.71
N ALA A 387 9.86 -15.90 -17.52
CA ALA A 387 10.99 -15.38 -18.30
C ALA A 387 10.77 -15.49 -19.81
N GLN A 388 10.39 -16.67 -20.30
CA GLN A 388 10.18 -16.91 -21.74
C GLN A 388 8.99 -16.11 -22.31
N ARG A 389 7.91 -15.95 -21.52
CA ARG A 389 6.73 -15.17 -21.94
C ARG A 389 7.04 -13.69 -22.06
N ILE A 390 7.77 -13.13 -21.11
CA ILE A 390 8.20 -11.73 -21.14
C ILE A 390 9.19 -11.53 -22.30
N ALA A 391 10.17 -12.42 -22.46
CA ALA A 391 11.10 -12.36 -23.58
C ALA A 391 10.39 -12.43 -24.95
N ALA A 392 9.37 -13.29 -25.08
CA ALA A 392 8.55 -13.37 -26.29
C ALA A 392 7.78 -12.06 -26.55
N ALA A 393 7.20 -11.45 -25.53
CA ALA A 393 6.49 -10.17 -25.65
C ALA A 393 7.45 -9.03 -26.09
N ILE A 394 8.65 -8.97 -25.52
CA ILE A 394 9.68 -7.99 -25.92
C ILE A 394 10.08 -8.22 -27.38
N ARG A 395 10.35 -9.47 -27.78
CA ARG A 395 10.75 -9.82 -29.18
C ARG A 395 9.62 -9.55 -30.20
N ALA A 396 8.35 -9.65 -29.79
CA ALA A 396 7.20 -9.39 -30.64
C ALA A 396 6.90 -7.89 -30.85
N SER A 397 7.47 -7.02 -30.01
CA SER A 397 7.32 -5.57 -30.12
C SER A 397 7.90 -5.06 -31.45
N LYS A 398 7.18 -4.16 -32.11
CA LYS A 398 7.65 -3.47 -33.32
C LYS A 398 8.87 -2.58 -33.07
N CYS A 399 9.12 -2.21 -31.82
CA CYS A 399 10.21 -1.36 -31.40
C CYS A 399 11.47 -2.18 -31.00
N TYR A 400 11.37 -3.52 -30.98
CA TYR A 400 12.50 -4.36 -30.59
C TYR A 400 13.62 -4.37 -31.64
N ASP A 401 14.80 -3.99 -31.21
CA ASP A 401 16.04 -4.07 -31.99
C ASP A 401 17.11 -4.75 -31.13
N PRO A 402 17.53 -5.99 -31.44
CA PRO A 402 18.51 -6.71 -30.63
C PRO A 402 19.90 -6.02 -30.58
N GLY A 403 20.17 -5.13 -31.53
CA GLY A 403 21.39 -4.31 -31.52
C GLY A 403 21.34 -3.13 -30.52
N LYS A 404 20.14 -2.73 -30.09
CA LYS A 404 19.94 -1.61 -29.16
C LYS A 404 19.47 -2.06 -27.77
N LEU A 405 18.68 -3.14 -27.69
CA LEU A 405 18.15 -3.67 -26.45
C LEU A 405 18.65 -5.11 -26.25
N PRO A 406 19.79 -5.32 -25.58
CA PRO A 406 20.21 -6.65 -25.13
C PRO A 406 19.13 -7.29 -24.27
N LEU A 407 18.73 -8.53 -24.63
CA LEU A 407 17.75 -9.33 -23.91
C LEU A 407 18.37 -10.64 -23.50
N VAL A 408 18.54 -10.87 -22.21
CA VAL A 408 19.22 -12.06 -21.65
C VAL A 408 18.28 -12.85 -20.76
N GLU A 409 18.22 -14.16 -20.94
CA GLU A 409 17.52 -15.09 -20.05
C GLU A 409 18.51 -15.65 -19.03
N ALA A 410 18.26 -15.39 -17.74
CA ALA A 410 19.14 -15.85 -16.67
C ALA A 410 18.62 -17.17 -16.06
N PRO A 411 19.52 -18.10 -15.69
CA PRO A 411 19.14 -19.41 -15.15
C PRO A 411 18.58 -19.33 -13.72
N ASP A 412 19.00 -18.33 -12.94
CA ASP A 412 18.55 -18.10 -11.57
C ASP A 412 18.61 -16.61 -11.21
N PHE A 413 18.10 -16.27 -10.02
CA PHE A 413 17.96 -14.88 -9.59
C PHE A 413 19.32 -14.20 -9.32
N ARG A 414 20.32 -14.92 -8.81
CA ARG A 414 21.68 -14.38 -8.62
C ARG A 414 22.33 -14.06 -9.96
N ALA A 415 22.28 -15.02 -10.89
CA ALA A 415 22.80 -14.82 -12.24
C ALA A 415 22.10 -13.63 -12.94
N ALA A 416 20.80 -13.43 -12.71
CA ALA A 416 20.09 -12.27 -13.26
C ALA A 416 20.66 -10.94 -12.76
N VAL A 417 20.95 -10.83 -11.46
CA VAL A 417 21.53 -9.61 -10.87
C VAL A 417 22.95 -9.38 -11.37
N GLU A 418 23.78 -10.43 -11.41
CA GLU A 418 25.17 -10.35 -11.88
C GLU A 418 25.24 -10.02 -13.38
N THR A 419 24.34 -10.60 -14.19
CA THR A 419 24.21 -10.28 -15.62
C THR A 419 23.78 -8.83 -15.83
N ALA A 420 22.80 -8.35 -15.07
CA ALA A 420 22.35 -6.95 -15.15
C ALA A 420 23.48 -5.98 -14.77
N TYR A 421 24.26 -6.30 -13.76
CA TYR A 421 25.46 -5.54 -13.41
C TYR A 421 26.49 -5.53 -14.53
N GLY A 422 26.77 -6.67 -15.14
CA GLY A 422 27.71 -6.79 -16.26
C GLY A 422 27.31 -6.05 -17.54
N LEU A 423 26.01 -5.81 -17.75
CA LEU A 423 25.49 -5.04 -18.88
C LEU A 423 25.50 -3.53 -18.61
N ALA A 424 25.65 -3.11 -17.36
CA ALA A 424 25.65 -1.70 -16.95
C ALA A 424 27.03 -1.07 -17.07
N GLN A 425 27.06 0.25 -17.26
CA GLN A 425 28.27 1.08 -17.32
C GLN A 425 28.17 2.18 -16.24
N PRO A 426 29.30 2.79 -15.83
CA PRO A 426 29.28 3.93 -14.94
C PRO A 426 28.28 5.01 -15.39
N GLY A 427 27.44 5.42 -14.50
CA GLY A 427 26.33 6.34 -14.76
C GLY A 427 24.99 5.65 -15.04
N ASP A 428 24.92 4.34 -15.21
CA ASP A 428 23.67 3.62 -15.46
C ASP A 428 22.87 3.32 -14.18
N ILE A 429 21.64 2.85 -14.40
CA ILE A 429 20.74 2.35 -13.37
C ILE A 429 20.51 0.86 -13.63
N VAL A 430 20.66 0.02 -12.61
CA VAL A 430 20.18 -1.36 -12.58
C VAL A 430 18.96 -1.42 -11.68
N THR A 431 17.82 -1.90 -12.20
CA THR A 431 16.58 -1.97 -11.40
C THR A 431 15.98 -3.37 -11.40
N LEU A 432 15.59 -3.83 -10.21
CA LEU A 432 14.68 -4.95 -10.06
C LEU A 432 13.25 -4.39 -10.09
N SER A 433 12.51 -4.56 -11.20
CA SER A 433 11.09 -4.20 -11.32
C SER A 433 10.36 -5.32 -12.07
N PRO A 434 9.98 -6.38 -11.36
CA PRO A 434 9.79 -7.71 -11.93
C PRO A 434 8.54 -7.91 -12.78
N ALA A 435 7.54 -7.04 -12.72
CA ALA A 435 6.24 -7.15 -13.39
C ALA A 435 5.39 -8.37 -12.97
N CYS A 436 5.90 -9.22 -12.09
CA CYS A 436 5.33 -10.50 -11.67
C CYS A 436 5.34 -10.66 -10.15
N SER A 437 4.46 -11.51 -9.61
CA SER A 437 4.60 -11.91 -8.21
C SER A 437 5.86 -12.76 -8.01
N SER A 438 6.18 -13.06 -6.76
CA SER A 438 7.47 -13.69 -6.39
C SER A 438 7.36 -15.18 -6.05
N PHE A 439 6.13 -15.74 -6.10
CA PHE A 439 5.81 -17.05 -5.51
C PHE A 439 6.41 -18.27 -6.22
N ASP A 440 7.13 -18.09 -7.33
CA ASP A 440 7.91 -19.12 -8.00
C ASP A 440 9.25 -19.40 -7.30
N LEU A 441 9.93 -18.34 -6.79
CA LEU A 441 11.26 -18.43 -6.20
C LEU A 441 11.34 -17.96 -4.75
N PHE A 442 10.32 -17.19 -4.27
CA PHE A 442 10.31 -16.53 -2.98
C PHE A 442 8.92 -16.59 -2.32
N LYS A 443 8.85 -16.52 -1.00
CA LYS A 443 7.59 -16.52 -0.24
C LYS A 443 6.75 -15.26 -0.49
N ASN A 444 7.42 -14.12 -0.73
CA ASN A 444 6.79 -12.82 -0.94
C ASN A 444 7.76 -11.86 -1.64
N PHE A 445 7.28 -10.67 -2.00
CA PHE A 445 8.08 -9.65 -2.67
C PHE A 445 9.16 -9.05 -1.75
N GLU A 446 8.96 -9.05 -0.44
CA GLU A 446 9.93 -8.57 0.54
C GLU A 446 11.17 -9.48 0.54
N GLU A 447 10.97 -10.80 0.58
CA GLU A 447 12.08 -11.76 0.50
C GLU A 447 12.85 -11.62 -0.81
N ARG A 448 12.16 -11.49 -1.95
CA ARG A 448 12.80 -11.20 -3.24
C ARG A 448 13.62 -9.92 -3.21
N GLY A 449 13.06 -8.84 -2.68
CA GLY A 449 13.73 -7.55 -2.58
C GLY A 449 14.91 -7.56 -1.60
N ASN A 450 14.81 -8.26 -0.49
CA ASN A 450 15.91 -8.44 0.46
C ASN A 450 17.03 -9.30 -0.14
N THR A 451 16.69 -10.34 -0.90
CA THR A 451 17.67 -11.17 -1.64
C THR A 451 18.38 -10.33 -2.70
N PHE A 452 17.64 -9.49 -3.46
CA PHE A 452 18.26 -8.56 -4.40
C PHE A 452 19.25 -7.64 -3.70
N ARG A 453 18.88 -7.03 -2.56
CA ARG A 453 19.76 -6.19 -1.76
C ARG A 453 21.02 -6.94 -1.35
N ALA A 454 20.89 -8.13 -0.77
CA ALA A 454 22.02 -8.93 -0.29
C ALA A 454 23.00 -9.31 -1.43
N ILE A 455 22.48 -9.64 -2.63
CA ILE A 455 23.30 -9.92 -3.79
C ILE A 455 24.05 -8.65 -4.21
N VAL A 456 23.35 -7.51 -4.36
CA VAL A 456 23.95 -6.23 -4.74
C VAL A 456 25.02 -5.77 -3.73
N GLU A 457 24.78 -5.97 -2.43
CA GLU A 457 25.77 -5.69 -1.39
C GLU A 457 27.03 -6.56 -1.49
N SER A 458 26.90 -7.79 -2.02
CA SER A 458 28.01 -8.72 -2.23
C SER A 458 28.80 -8.48 -3.53
N LEU A 459 28.33 -7.63 -4.46
CA LEU A 459 29.07 -7.29 -5.69
C LEU A 459 30.34 -6.48 -5.37
N HIS A 460 31.39 -6.63 -6.21
CA HIS A 460 32.69 -5.98 -6.05
C HIS A 460 33.07 -5.18 -7.29
#